data_a42f922391c2abe058b370121703c1fb
#
_entry.id   a42f922391c2abe058b370121703c1fb
#
_cell.length_a   1.000
_cell.length_b   1.000
_cell.length_c   1.000
_cell.angle_alpha   90.00
_cell.angle_beta   90.00
_cell.angle_gamma   90.00
#
_symmetry.space_group_name_H-M   'P 1'
#
loop_
_entity.id
_entity.type
_entity.pdbx_description
1 polymer ?
#
loop_
_entity_poly.entity_id
_entity_poly.type
_entity_poly.pdbx_seq_one_letter_code
_entity_poly.pdbx_strand_id
1 'polypeptide(L)'
;MLELKHLPVSSFNENIAYIHRDCPVYKIDNIKTMTRIEIHGGAAPVYAFLQIVDSSKIIRPDELGLNTEAFRQIGLPEGSRVSLTLTPPAPSLASVRRKIAGNILSPKEYEDIVADISARRYSNMDIASFLVAAGSFITPNELLSLTEALRGDRIIDWGSEEIVADHHCLGEIPGNKADLIVTAIVAAYGLPMPKTVSRSLSGCTGAADTMEILAGTDLDVRSLKKQVLEKRGAIVNPEGLDIAAADKIISAVEQQNGLATLERSIASVLASKMAAGITHLLIDIPVGPRARVRSTQEAMRLRKLIEYVGDMMEINVDVVITDGSEPIGFGLGAALEARDVMKVLKNKEDAPDDLKEKSLFLAGRILEFDPKLRGGQGYVVARELLKSGKALD
;
A
#
# COMPACT_ATOMS: atom_id res chain seq x y z
N MET A 1 37.86 -5.07 7.05
CA MET A 1 37.02 -3.86 6.94
C MET A 1 37.24 -3.27 5.56
N LEU A 2 36.15 -2.87 4.90
CA LEU A 2 36.12 -2.25 3.58
C LEU A 2 35.73 -0.79 3.70
N GLU A 3 36.12 0.03 2.74
CA GLU A 3 35.69 1.43 2.64
C GLU A 3 34.36 1.52 1.91
N LEU A 4 33.38 2.20 2.51
CA LEU A 4 32.02 2.32 1.97
C LEU A 4 32.00 3.29 0.80
N LYS A 5 31.39 2.88 -0.31
CA LYS A 5 31.18 3.69 -1.51
C LYS A 5 29.74 3.71 -1.94
N HIS A 6 29.20 4.89 -2.24
CA HIS A 6 27.87 5.00 -2.84
C HIS A 6 27.94 4.78 -4.35
N LEU A 7 27.16 3.84 -4.84
CA LEU A 7 26.89 3.69 -6.27
C LEU A 7 25.49 4.20 -6.55
N PRO A 8 25.34 5.25 -7.36
CA PRO A 8 24.04 5.84 -7.68
C PRO A 8 23.25 4.98 -8.68
N VAL A 9 22.97 3.74 -8.27
CA VAL A 9 22.18 2.76 -9.01
C VAL A 9 20.99 2.38 -8.15
N SER A 10 19.78 2.43 -8.70
CA SER A 10 18.57 1.92 -8.06
C SER A 10 18.27 0.50 -8.53
N SER A 11 17.87 -0.35 -7.62
CA SER A 11 17.54 -1.75 -7.87
C SER A 11 16.14 -2.12 -7.41
N PHE A 12 15.17 -1.22 -7.64
CA PHE A 12 13.75 -1.45 -7.34
C PHE A 12 13.50 -1.97 -5.91
N ASN A 13 13.98 -1.21 -4.94
CA ASN A 13 13.86 -1.54 -3.51
C ASN A 13 14.65 -2.77 -3.04
N GLU A 14 15.48 -3.38 -3.85
CA GLU A 14 16.38 -4.45 -3.43
C GLU A 14 17.73 -3.87 -2.99
N ASN A 15 18.24 -4.32 -1.84
CA ASN A 15 19.55 -3.91 -1.38
C ASN A 15 20.63 -4.72 -2.11
N ILE A 16 21.49 -4.03 -2.85
CA ILE A 16 22.62 -4.66 -3.57
C ILE A 16 23.93 -4.06 -3.07
N ALA A 17 24.85 -4.97 -2.78
CA ALA A 17 26.24 -4.65 -2.47
C ALA A 17 27.18 -5.13 -3.58
N TYR A 18 28.23 -4.39 -3.81
CA TYR A 18 29.20 -4.65 -4.88
C TYR A 18 30.60 -4.75 -4.30
N ILE A 19 31.32 -5.79 -4.66
CA ILE A 19 32.76 -5.92 -4.37
C ILE A 19 33.55 -6.22 -5.62
N HIS A 20 34.81 -5.81 -5.62
CA HIS A 20 35.73 -6.14 -6.70
C HIS A 20 36.11 -7.64 -6.63
N ARG A 21 36.29 -8.29 -7.78
CA ARG A 21 36.72 -9.70 -7.87
C ARG A 21 38.03 -9.99 -7.09
N ASP A 22 38.92 -9.02 -7.03
CA ASP A 22 40.19 -9.13 -6.30
C ASP A 22 40.07 -8.68 -4.81
N CYS A 23 38.88 -8.42 -4.31
CA CYS A 23 38.68 -8.12 -2.90
C CYS A 23 39.19 -9.27 -2.02
N PRO A 24 40.03 -8.98 -1.00
CA PRO A 24 40.56 -10.01 -0.12
C PRO A 24 39.48 -10.86 0.56
N VAL A 25 38.38 -10.24 0.97
CA VAL A 25 37.23 -10.93 1.60
C VAL A 25 36.62 -11.96 0.65
N TYR A 26 36.44 -11.61 -0.64
CA TYR A 26 35.90 -12.53 -1.64
C TYR A 26 36.81 -13.77 -1.83
N LYS A 27 38.13 -13.57 -1.86
CA LYS A 27 39.11 -14.66 -2.04
C LYS A 27 39.19 -15.58 -0.83
N ILE A 28 39.06 -15.05 0.39
CA ILE A 28 39.17 -15.84 1.63
C ILE A 28 37.90 -16.71 1.83
N ASP A 29 36.74 -16.16 1.63
CA ASP A 29 35.49 -16.82 1.99
C ASP A 29 34.86 -17.62 0.85
N ASN A 30 35.48 -17.66 -0.33
CA ASN A 30 34.96 -18.32 -1.53
C ASN A 30 33.50 -17.94 -1.84
N ILE A 31 33.20 -16.65 -1.68
CA ILE A 31 31.87 -16.05 -1.83
C ILE A 31 31.42 -16.15 -3.29
N LYS A 32 30.17 -16.55 -3.50
CA LYS A 32 29.53 -16.60 -4.83
C LYS A 32 28.70 -15.35 -5.08
N THR A 33 28.54 -14.97 -6.33
CA THR A 33 27.55 -13.96 -6.74
C THR A 33 26.16 -14.33 -6.25
N MET A 34 25.35 -13.33 -5.92
CA MET A 34 24.00 -13.49 -5.33
C MET A 34 24.01 -14.14 -3.93
N THR A 35 25.14 -14.13 -3.24
CA THR A 35 25.21 -14.50 -1.83
C THR A 35 24.59 -13.39 -0.96
N ARG A 36 23.84 -13.78 0.06
CA ARG A 36 23.33 -12.84 1.06
C ARG A 36 24.43 -12.46 2.04
N ILE A 37 24.56 -11.19 2.29
CA ILE A 37 25.49 -10.64 3.26
C ILE A 37 24.79 -9.73 4.24
N GLU A 38 25.36 -9.62 5.42
CA GLU A 38 25.02 -8.67 6.45
C GLU A 38 26.15 -7.67 6.61
N ILE A 39 25.83 -6.39 6.48
CA ILE A 39 26.78 -5.27 6.51
C ILE A 39 26.68 -4.58 7.85
N HIS A 40 27.80 -4.47 8.55
CA HIS A 40 27.92 -3.88 9.88
C HIS A 40 28.72 -2.59 9.84
N GLY A 41 28.34 -1.61 10.65
CA GLY A 41 29.01 -0.31 10.79
C GLY A 41 28.05 0.82 11.10
N GLY A 42 26.76 0.69 10.71
CA GLY A 42 25.67 1.62 11.04
C GLY A 42 24.99 1.31 12.38
N ALA A 43 23.90 2.01 12.67
CA ALA A 43 23.09 1.79 13.88
C ALA A 43 22.44 0.40 13.92
N ALA A 44 22.11 -0.15 12.77
CA ALA A 44 21.59 -1.51 12.58
C ALA A 44 22.28 -2.17 11.40
N PRO A 45 22.37 -3.51 11.37
CA PRO A 45 22.90 -4.23 10.22
C PRO A 45 22.01 -4.07 8.99
N VAL A 46 22.62 -4.05 7.81
CA VAL A 46 21.90 -3.97 6.52
C VAL A 46 22.11 -5.28 5.77
N TYR A 47 21.00 -5.92 5.39
CA TYR A 47 21.04 -7.11 4.53
C TYR A 47 21.08 -6.72 3.07
N ALA A 48 21.96 -7.32 2.29
CA ALA A 48 22.10 -7.07 0.86
C ALA A 48 22.50 -8.34 0.08
N PHE A 49 22.24 -8.31 -1.23
CA PHE A 49 22.73 -9.33 -2.15
C PHE A 49 24.04 -8.87 -2.78
N LEU A 50 25.04 -9.74 -2.75
CA LEU A 50 26.37 -9.43 -3.22
C LEU A 50 26.49 -9.63 -4.73
N GLN A 51 27.01 -8.64 -5.41
CA GLN A 51 27.39 -8.67 -6.82
C GLN A 51 28.89 -8.47 -6.97
N ILE A 52 29.45 -9.12 -7.96
CA ILE A 52 30.92 -9.07 -8.26
C ILE A 52 31.15 -8.10 -9.41
N VAL A 53 32.10 -7.20 -9.23
CA VAL A 53 32.54 -6.21 -10.22
C VAL A 53 33.96 -6.51 -10.66
N ASP A 54 34.22 -6.50 -11.97
CA ASP A 54 35.53 -6.78 -12.57
C ASP A 54 36.36 -5.52 -12.85
N SER A 55 35.80 -4.33 -12.59
CA SER A 55 36.43 -3.05 -12.94
C SER A 55 36.75 -2.21 -11.71
N SER A 56 38.03 -1.99 -11.46
CA SER A 56 38.47 -1.07 -10.39
C SER A 56 38.12 0.39 -10.61
N LYS A 57 37.62 0.77 -11.81
CA LYS A 57 37.04 2.10 -12.06
C LYS A 57 35.71 2.26 -11.36
N ILE A 58 34.98 1.17 -11.13
CA ILE A 58 33.69 1.16 -10.46
C ILE A 58 33.86 0.97 -8.96
N ILE A 59 34.50 -0.13 -8.56
CA ILE A 59 34.78 -0.51 -7.16
C ILE A 59 36.25 -0.98 -7.05
N ARG A 60 37.00 -0.40 -6.13
CA ARG A 60 38.36 -0.85 -5.82
C ARG A 60 38.36 -2.14 -4.97
N PRO A 61 39.43 -2.92 -4.92
CA PRO A 61 39.50 -4.13 -4.10
C PRO A 61 39.30 -3.93 -2.59
N ASP A 62 39.51 -2.72 -2.09
CA ASP A 62 39.39 -2.32 -0.69
C ASP A 62 38.05 -1.63 -0.39
N GLU A 63 37.17 -1.48 -1.40
CA GLU A 63 35.85 -0.83 -1.28
C GLU A 63 34.68 -1.83 -1.19
N LEU A 64 33.61 -1.42 -0.51
CA LEU A 64 32.27 -2.01 -0.58
C LEU A 64 31.33 -0.98 -1.19
N GLY A 65 30.88 -1.23 -2.41
CA GLY A 65 29.87 -0.40 -3.05
C GLY A 65 28.47 -0.79 -2.58
N LEU A 66 27.62 0.20 -2.31
CA LEU A 66 26.20 0.00 -2.05
C LEU A 66 25.37 0.77 -3.07
N ASN A 67 24.28 0.15 -3.55
CA ASN A 67 23.26 0.86 -4.32
C ASN A 67 22.54 1.92 -3.47
N THR A 68 21.73 2.74 -4.10
CA THR A 68 21.06 3.87 -3.43
C THR A 68 20.22 3.41 -2.23
N GLU A 69 19.52 2.29 -2.34
CA GLU A 69 18.64 1.74 -1.30
C GLU A 69 19.44 1.30 -0.07
N ALA A 70 20.45 0.45 -0.27
CA ALA A 70 21.29 -0.04 0.82
C ALA A 70 22.12 1.08 1.47
N PHE A 71 22.58 2.04 0.65
CA PHE A 71 23.37 3.19 1.15
C PHE A 71 22.53 4.10 2.06
N ARG A 72 21.27 4.38 1.70
CA ARG A 72 20.35 5.12 2.57
C ARG A 72 20.06 4.37 3.87
N GLN A 73 19.87 3.05 3.79
CA GLN A 73 19.52 2.23 4.94
C GLN A 73 20.64 2.15 5.96
N ILE A 74 21.92 2.06 5.53
CA ILE A 74 23.05 1.99 6.46
C ILE A 74 23.28 3.31 7.21
N GLY A 75 22.89 4.45 6.62
CA GLY A 75 22.95 5.76 7.26
C GLY A 75 24.36 6.29 7.56
N LEU A 76 25.38 5.78 6.88
CA LEU A 76 26.78 6.20 7.04
C LEU A 76 27.24 7.06 5.88
N PRO A 77 28.17 8.02 6.13
CA PRO A 77 28.80 8.75 5.04
C PRO A 77 29.72 7.87 4.21
N GLU A 78 29.91 8.24 2.95
CA GLU A 78 30.89 7.62 2.05
C GLU A 78 32.31 7.66 2.67
N GLY A 79 33.12 6.65 2.45
CA GLY A 79 34.44 6.50 3.08
C GLY A 79 34.43 5.86 4.47
N SER A 80 33.26 5.62 5.08
CA SER A 80 33.16 4.94 6.37
C SER A 80 33.71 3.51 6.30
N ARG A 81 34.25 3.00 7.42
CA ARG A 81 34.73 1.62 7.51
C ARG A 81 33.60 0.69 7.92
N VAL A 82 33.35 -0.33 7.07
CA VAL A 82 32.31 -1.33 7.29
C VAL A 82 32.90 -2.75 7.23
N SER A 83 32.23 -3.69 7.87
CA SER A 83 32.51 -5.12 7.74
C SER A 83 31.29 -5.83 7.17
N LEU A 84 31.53 -6.97 6.54
CA LEU A 84 30.45 -7.83 6.04
C LEU A 84 30.64 -9.25 6.56
N THR A 85 29.52 -9.94 6.75
CA THR A 85 29.47 -11.36 7.08
C THR A 85 28.51 -12.07 6.13
N LEU A 86 28.76 -13.36 5.87
CA LEU A 86 27.81 -14.17 5.13
C LEU A 86 26.59 -14.46 6.00
N THR A 87 25.42 -14.30 5.43
CA THR A 87 24.16 -14.56 6.13
C THR A 87 23.44 -15.75 5.51
N PRO A 88 23.00 -16.72 6.33
CA PRO A 88 22.18 -17.82 5.83
C PRO A 88 20.88 -17.28 5.25
N PRO A 89 20.20 -18.03 4.36
CA PRO A 89 18.86 -17.71 3.91
C PRO A 89 17.92 -17.46 5.09
N ALA A 90 16.96 -16.54 4.92
CA ALA A 90 15.96 -16.25 5.95
C ALA A 90 15.27 -17.55 6.40
N PRO A 91 15.14 -17.82 7.71
CA PRO A 91 14.55 -19.08 8.21
C PRO A 91 13.13 -19.32 7.68
N SER A 92 12.34 -18.24 7.55
CA SER A 92 10.96 -18.29 7.04
C SER A 92 10.82 -18.72 5.58
N LEU A 93 11.93 -18.77 4.80
CA LEU A 93 11.91 -19.37 3.44
C LEU A 93 11.55 -20.86 3.45
N ALA A 94 11.72 -21.56 4.58
CA ALA A 94 11.24 -22.93 4.73
C ALA A 94 9.72 -22.98 4.62
N SER A 95 9.00 -22.01 5.22
CA SER A 95 7.54 -21.89 5.13
C SER A 95 7.09 -21.53 3.72
N VAL A 96 7.81 -20.67 3.00
CA VAL A 96 7.54 -20.41 1.57
C VAL A 96 7.62 -21.68 0.74
N ARG A 97 8.66 -22.53 0.96
CA ARG A 97 8.77 -23.83 0.27
C ARG A 97 7.63 -24.76 0.62
N ARG A 98 7.16 -24.76 1.87
CA ARG A 98 5.97 -25.53 2.29
C ARG A 98 4.72 -25.03 1.56
N LYS A 99 4.55 -23.72 1.42
CA LYS A 99 3.43 -23.13 0.67
C LYS A 99 3.46 -23.51 -0.81
N ILE A 100 4.63 -23.47 -1.44
CA ILE A 100 4.85 -23.94 -2.82
C ILE A 100 4.47 -25.42 -2.97
N ALA A 101 4.72 -26.24 -1.95
CA ALA A 101 4.31 -27.65 -1.92
C ALA A 101 2.81 -27.85 -1.60
N GLY A 102 1.99 -26.81 -1.54
CA GLY A 102 0.55 -26.86 -1.30
C GLY A 102 0.12 -26.98 0.15
N ASN A 103 1.01 -26.74 1.11
CA ASN A 103 0.66 -26.78 2.54
C ASN A 103 -0.03 -25.48 2.98
N ILE A 104 -0.92 -25.60 3.96
CA ILE A 104 -1.49 -24.49 4.70
C ILE A 104 -0.44 -24.01 5.72
N LEU A 105 -0.23 -22.70 5.80
CA LEU A 105 0.66 -22.07 6.75
C LEU A 105 -0.09 -21.61 8.00
N SER A 106 0.57 -21.67 9.14
CA SER A 106 0.09 -21.14 10.42
C SER A 106 0.22 -19.62 10.49
N PRO A 107 -0.49 -18.93 11.41
CA PRO A 107 -0.33 -17.50 11.65
C PRO A 107 1.13 -17.11 11.92
N LYS A 108 1.83 -17.90 12.74
CA LYS A 108 3.25 -17.64 13.05
C LYS A 108 4.16 -17.69 11.83
N GLU A 109 3.89 -18.58 10.87
CA GLU A 109 4.66 -18.65 9.63
C GLU A 109 4.46 -17.41 8.75
N TYR A 110 3.23 -16.85 8.72
CA TYR A 110 2.96 -15.57 8.03
C TYR A 110 3.66 -14.40 8.72
N GLU A 111 3.62 -14.33 10.06
CA GLU A 111 4.37 -13.32 10.83
C GLU A 111 5.87 -13.38 10.51
N ASP A 112 6.48 -14.57 10.54
CA ASP A 112 7.91 -14.75 10.28
C ASP A 112 8.28 -14.37 8.84
N ILE A 113 7.45 -14.72 7.85
CA ILE A 113 7.64 -14.32 6.44
C ILE A 113 7.60 -12.79 6.32
N VAL A 114 6.58 -12.16 6.86
CA VAL A 114 6.39 -10.70 6.78
C VAL A 114 7.49 -9.96 7.55
N ALA A 115 7.92 -10.47 8.70
CA ALA A 115 9.03 -9.90 9.46
C ALA A 115 10.36 -9.97 8.68
N ASP A 116 10.66 -11.12 8.06
CA ASP A 116 11.88 -11.27 7.25
C ASP A 116 11.84 -10.41 5.97
N ILE A 117 10.66 -10.20 5.37
CA ILE A 117 10.47 -9.26 4.26
C ILE A 117 10.71 -7.82 4.73
N SER A 118 10.11 -7.41 5.85
CA SER A 118 10.29 -6.08 6.45
C SER A 118 11.76 -5.78 6.76
N ALA A 119 12.48 -6.79 7.25
CA ALA A 119 13.91 -6.72 7.53
C ALA A 119 14.80 -6.77 6.26
N ARG A 120 14.20 -6.80 5.05
CA ARG A 120 14.93 -6.90 3.78
C ARG A 120 15.80 -8.17 3.65
N ARG A 121 15.41 -9.25 4.32
CA ARG A 121 16.09 -10.55 4.25
C ARG A 121 15.69 -11.37 3.02
N TYR A 122 14.60 -11.01 2.34
CA TYR A 122 14.13 -11.63 1.10
C TYR A 122 14.65 -10.88 -0.13
N SER A 123 15.01 -11.64 -1.17
CA SER A 123 15.17 -11.08 -2.52
C SER A 123 13.79 -10.85 -3.16
N ASN A 124 13.76 -10.03 -4.21
CA ASN A 124 12.56 -9.89 -5.03
C ASN A 124 12.09 -11.25 -5.60
N MET A 125 13.02 -12.17 -5.89
CA MET A 125 12.72 -13.53 -6.33
C MET A 125 12.07 -14.38 -5.23
N ASP A 126 12.53 -14.26 -3.98
CA ASP A 126 11.90 -14.95 -2.83
C ASP A 126 10.48 -14.42 -2.59
N ILE A 127 10.28 -13.10 -2.68
CA ILE A 127 8.97 -12.47 -2.54
C ILE A 127 8.04 -12.92 -3.68
N ALA A 128 8.51 -12.92 -4.94
CA ALA A 128 7.73 -13.41 -6.08
C ALA A 128 7.32 -14.87 -5.90
N SER A 129 8.23 -15.72 -5.38
CA SER A 129 7.94 -17.12 -5.10
C SER A 129 6.83 -17.28 -4.03
N PHE A 130 6.87 -16.46 -2.99
CA PHE A 130 5.80 -16.40 -1.98
C PHE A 130 4.48 -15.95 -2.59
N LEU A 131 4.49 -14.89 -3.40
CA LEU A 131 3.29 -14.34 -4.04
C LEU A 131 2.61 -15.36 -4.97
N VAL A 132 3.40 -16.05 -5.81
CA VAL A 132 2.88 -17.11 -6.69
C VAL A 132 2.27 -18.25 -5.88
N ALA A 133 2.94 -18.71 -4.83
CA ALA A 133 2.46 -19.79 -3.99
C ALA A 133 1.17 -19.41 -3.24
N ALA A 134 1.12 -18.22 -2.64
CA ALA A 134 -0.07 -17.71 -1.95
C ALA A 134 -1.21 -17.41 -2.94
N GLY A 135 -0.91 -16.85 -4.11
CA GLY A 135 -1.89 -16.54 -5.15
C GLY A 135 -2.53 -17.77 -5.79
N SER A 136 -1.81 -18.90 -5.84
CA SER A 136 -2.36 -20.16 -6.37
C SER A 136 -3.36 -20.81 -5.42
N PHE A 137 -3.16 -20.64 -4.11
CA PHE A 137 -4.02 -21.20 -3.08
C PHE A 137 -3.84 -20.47 -1.75
N ILE A 138 -4.87 -19.79 -1.30
CA ILE A 138 -4.92 -19.18 0.05
C ILE A 138 -6.28 -19.44 0.67
N THR A 139 -6.30 -19.95 1.89
CA THR A 139 -7.53 -20.16 2.66
C THR A 139 -7.99 -18.84 3.31
N PRO A 140 -9.28 -18.71 3.71
CA PRO A 140 -9.72 -17.53 4.47
C PRO A 140 -8.92 -17.26 5.75
N ASN A 141 -8.55 -18.33 6.48
CA ASN A 141 -7.72 -18.20 7.68
C ASN A 141 -6.28 -17.76 7.37
N GLU A 142 -5.70 -18.23 6.29
CA GLU A 142 -4.40 -17.76 5.83
C GLU A 142 -4.45 -16.29 5.37
N LEU A 143 -5.54 -15.88 4.71
CA LEU A 143 -5.74 -14.48 4.35
C LEU A 143 -5.83 -13.59 5.58
N LEU A 144 -6.56 -14.03 6.61
CA LEU A 144 -6.60 -13.35 7.91
C LEU A 144 -5.19 -13.20 8.49
N SER A 145 -4.45 -14.31 8.58
CA SER A 145 -3.08 -14.31 9.13
C SER A 145 -2.12 -13.41 8.34
N LEU A 146 -2.24 -13.39 7.02
CA LEU A 146 -1.46 -12.49 6.17
C LEU A 146 -1.84 -11.01 6.43
N THR A 147 -3.13 -10.72 6.57
CA THR A 147 -3.62 -9.37 6.85
C THR A 147 -3.12 -8.86 8.20
N GLU A 148 -3.19 -9.68 9.25
CA GLU A 148 -2.65 -9.36 10.58
C GLU A 148 -1.16 -9.08 10.54
N ALA A 149 -0.39 -9.96 9.90
CA ALA A 149 1.05 -9.79 9.77
C ALA A 149 1.43 -8.50 9.00
N LEU A 150 0.71 -8.19 7.92
CA LEU A 150 0.95 -6.99 7.10
C LEU A 150 0.58 -5.69 7.83
N ARG A 151 -0.46 -5.70 8.69
CA ARG A 151 -0.85 -4.54 9.49
C ARG A 151 0.31 -4.08 10.36
N GLY A 152 1.03 -5.05 10.97
CA GLY A 152 2.09 -4.77 11.93
C GLY A 152 1.56 -4.12 13.21
N ASP A 153 2.49 -3.61 14.04
CA ASP A 153 2.17 -3.08 15.37
C ASP A 153 1.90 -1.57 15.39
N ARG A 154 2.28 -0.87 14.32
CA ARG A 154 2.08 0.59 14.22
C ARG A 154 0.68 0.90 13.74
N ILE A 155 -0.15 1.41 14.67
CA ILE A 155 -1.51 1.89 14.38
C ILE A 155 -1.58 3.36 14.74
N ILE A 156 -2.15 4.18 13.83
CA ILE A 156 -2.39 5.59 14.12
C ILE A 156 -3.56 5.68 15.09
N ASP A 157 -3.30 6.21 16.26
CA ASP A 157 -4.32 6.46 17.29
C ASP A 157 -5.02 7.80 17.05
N TRP A 158 -6.35 7.80 16.98
CA TRP A 158 -7.20 8.98 16.77
C TRP A 158 -7.83 9.51 18.08
N GLY A 159 -7.38 9.03 19.24
CA GLY A 159 -7.88 9.44 20.55
C GLY A 159 -9.29 8.96 20.82
N SER A 160 -10.20 9.88 21.15
CA SER A 160 -11.59 9.56 21.52
C SER A 160 -12.55 9.41 20.34
N GLU A 161 -12.06 9.39 19.11
CA GLU A 161 -12.92 9.23 17.94
C GLU A 161 -13.37 7.76 17.81
N GLU A 162 -14.68 7.51 17.99
CA GLU A 162 -15.25 6.16 17.89
C GLU A 162 -15.40 5.71 16.43
N ILE A 163 -15.73 6.66 15.54
CA ILE A 163 -15.92 6.42 14.11
C ILE A 163 -14.83 7.17 13.34
N VAL A 164 -13.87 6.44 12.84
CA VAL A 164 -12.87 6.95 11.87
C VAL A 164 -13.11 6.23 10.56
N ALA A 165 -13.64 6.97 9.59
CA ALA A 165 -14.12 6.40 8.34
C ALA A 165 -13.07 6.43 7.23
N ASP A 166 -13.14 5.47 6.32
CA ASP A 166 -12.45 5.53 5.03
C ASP A 166 -13.27 4.80 3.96
N HIS A 167 -12.90 4.99 2.72
CA HIS A 167 -13.44 4.34 1.53
C HIS A 167 -12.33 3.69 0.72
N HIS A 168 -12.60 2.55 0.11
CA HIS A 168 -11.68 1.95 -0.86
C HIS A 168 -12.44 1.35 -2.04
N CYS A 169 -12.01 1.69 -3.26
CA CYS A 169 -12.53 1.07 -4.48
C CYS A 169 -11.64 -0.10 -4.88
N LEU A 170 -12.16 -1.32 -4.84
CA LEU A 170 -11.48 -2.53 -5.27
C LEU A 170 -11.64 -2.75 -6.79
N GLY A 171 -11.36 -1.71 -7.58
CA GLY A 171 -11.49 -1.76 -9.02
C GLY A 171 -10.80 -0.56 -9.67
N GLU A 172 -10.22 -0.78 -10.81
CA GLU A 172 -9.46 0.23 -11.56
C GLU A 172 -10.33 0.81 -12.68
N ILE A 173 -11.40 1.53 -12.29
CA ILE A 173 -12.28 2.18 -13.26
C ILE A 173 -11.69 3.54 -13.65
N PRO A 174 -11.39 3.77 -14.94
CA PRO A 174 -10.85 5.04 -15.39
C PRO A 174 -11.79 6.20 -15.05
N GLY A 175 -11.21 7.32 -14.60
CA GLY A 175 -11.97 8.52 -14.20
C GLY A 175 -12.66 8.44 -12.85
N ASN A 176 -12.71 7.27 -12.20
CA ASN A 176 -13.35 7.11 -10.89
C ASN A 176 -12.53 7.81 -9.79
N LYS A 177 -12.85 9.07 -9.54
CA LYS A 177 -12.29 9.89 -8.46
C LYS A 177 -13.34 10.25 -7.40
N ALA A 178 -14.30 9.35 -7.21
CA ALA A 178 -15.31 9.49 -6.15
C ALA A 178 -14.67 9.70 -4.77
N ASP A 179 -13.52 9.08 -4.50
CA ASP A 179 -12.76 9.21 -3.25
C ASP A 179 -12.56 10.66 -2.79
N LEU A 180 -12.21 11.57 -3.72
CA LEU A 180 -11.95 12.97 -3.40
C LEU A 180 -13.23 13.69 -2.97
N ILE A 181 -14.33 13.42 -3.67
CA ILE A 181 -15.64 14.03 -3.40
C ILE A 181 -16.24 13.44 -2.11
N VAL A 182 -16.16 12.12 -1.94
CA VAL A 182 -16.61 11.41 -0.73
C VAL A 182 -15.93 11.95 0.51
N THR A 183 -14.58 12.10 0.47
CA THR A 183 -13.82 12.64 1.59
C THR A 183 -14.30 14.04 1.97
N ALA A 184 -14.53 14.91 0.99
CA ALA A 184 -15.03 16.26 1.23
C ALA A 184 -16.44 16.27 1.87
N ILE A 185 -17.34 15.43 1.38
CA ILE A 185 -18.71 15.33 1.92
C ILE A 185 -18.70 14.78 3.36
N VAL A 186 -17.92 13.71 3.61
CA VAL A 186 -17.84 13.08 4.94
C VAL A 186 -17.21 14.01 5.96
N ALA A 187 -16.13 14.72 5.57
CA ALA A 187 -15.53 15.75 6.40
C ALA A 187 -16.50 16.90 6.72
N ALA A 188 -17.25 17.36 5.73
CA ALA A 188 -18.27 18.41 5.92
C ALA A 188 -19.41 17.99 6.87
N TYR A 189 -19.71 16.68 6.97
CA TYR A 189 -20.63 16.15 7.97
C TYR A 189 -20.03 16.18 9.37
N GLY A 190 -18.71 16.03 9.50
CA GLY A 190 -17.99 16.02 10.77
C GLY A 190 -17.43 14.67 11.20
N LEU A 191 -17.52 13.62 10.38
CA LEU A 191 -16.82 12.37 10.62
C LEU A 191 -15.35 12.48 10.21
N PRO A 192 -14.40 12.04 11.04
CA PRO A 192 -12.98 12.01 10.66
C PRO A 192 -12.75 10.99 9.53
N MET A 193 -12.14 11.47 8.45
CA MET A 193 -11.83 10.65 7.28
C MET A 193 -10.37 10.89 6.81
N PRO A 194 -9.38 10.20 7.41
CA PRO A 194 -7.99 10.21 6.94
C PRO A 194 -7.85 9.30 5.71
N LYS A 195 -8.31 9.78 4.56
CA LYS A 195 -8.33 9.02 3.31
C LYS A 195 -6.92 8.72 2.84
N THR A 196 -6.52 7.46 2.92
CA THR A 196 -5.25 7.01 2.31
C THR A 196 -5.46 6.68 0.83
N VAL A 197 -4.61 7.25 -0.02
CA VAL A 197 -4.65 7.07 -1.48
C VAL A 197 -3.28 6.69 -2.01
N SER A 198 -3.22 5.90 -3.08
CA SER A 198 -1.98 5.54 -3.75
C SER A 198 -1.84 6.25 -5.09
N ARG A 199 -0.59 6.36 -5.56
CA ARG A 199 -0.27 6.71 -6.95
C ARG A 199 -0.69 5.57 -7.87
N SER A 200 -0.82 5.88 -9.14
CA SER A 200 -1.13 4.84 -10.14
C SER A 200 -0.04 3.78 -10.21
N LEU A 201 -0.48 2.54 -10.26
CA LEU A 201 0.35 1.36 -10.46
C LEU A 201 0.05 0.67 -11.80
N SER A 202 -1.01 1.08 -12.45
CA SER A 202 -1.52 0.58 -13.73
C SER A 202 -1.76 1.75 -14.69
N GLY A 203 -2.28 1.51 -15.86
CA GLY A 203 -2.52 2.55 -16.86
C GLY A 203 -3.59 3.61 -16.49
N CYS A 204 -4.29 3.47 -15.35
CA CYS A 204 -5.27 4.44 -14.87
C CYS A 204 -4.63 5.39 -13.85
N THR A 205 -5.01 6.66 -13.85
CA THR A 205 -4.53 7.66 -12.88
C THR A 205 -4.92 7.27 -11.45
N GLY A 206 -4.00 7.30 -10.50
CA GLY A 206 -4.29 7.09 -9.09
C GLY A 206 -4.98 8.30 -8.44
N ALA A 207 -5.66 8.09 -7.33
CA ALA A 207 -6.31 9.19 -6.62
C ALA A 207 -5.29 10.19 -6.03
N ALA A 208 -4.08 9.72 -5.65
CA ALA A 208 -2.99 10.60 -5.25
C ALA A 208 -2.53 11.51 -6.40
N ASP A 209 -2.34 10.94 -7.60
CA ASP A 209 -1.91 11.72 -8.77
C ASP A 209 -2.92 12.82 -9.11
N THR A 210 -4.21 12.54 -8.99
CA THR A 210 -5.28 13.52 -9.23
C THR A 210 -5.35 14.57 -8.12
N MET A 211 -5.17 14.17 -6.86
CA MET A 211 -5.18 15.10 -5.73
C MET A 211 -4.00 16.06 -5.77
N GLU A 212 -2.82 15.62 -6.21
CA GLU A 212 -1.62 16.46 -6.33
C GLU A 212 -1.76 17.63 -7.32
N ILE A 213 -2.72 17.55 -8.23
CA ILE A 213 -3.10 18.71 -9.07
C ILE A 213 -3.80 19.80 -8.24
N LEU A 214 -4.46 19.42 -7.15
CA LEU A 214 -5.24 20.32 -6.29
C LEU A 214 -4.47 20.73 -5.03
N ALA A 215 -3.80 19.78 -4.37
CA ALA A 215 -3.05 19.99 -3.14
C ALA A 215 -2.04 18.85 -2.91
N GLY A 216 -1.01 19.09 -2.09
CA GLY A 216 -0.04 18.05 -1.72
C GLY A 216 -0.65 16.92 -0.91
N THR A 217 -0.18 15.68 -1.16
CA THR A 217 -0.62 14.46 -0.46
C THR A 217 0.44 13.91 0.50
N ASP A 218 1.64 14.46 0.52
CA ASP A 218 2.75 13.99 1.35
C ASP A 218 2.66 14.62 2.74
N LEU A 219 2.00 13.92 3.66
CA LEU A 219 1.84 14.31 5.06
C LEU A 219 2.55 13.29 5.97
N ASP A 220 3.24 13.77 7.00
CA ASP A 220 3.63 12.92 8.12
C ASP A 220 2.46 12.65 9.06
N VAL A 221 2.60 11.68 9.98
CA VAL A 221 1.54 11.29 10.92
C VAL A 221 1.06 12.48 11.77
N ARG A 222 1.97 13.37 12.19
CA ARG A 222 1.63 14.53 13.02
C ARG A 222 0.77 15.53 12.25
N SER A 223 1.17 15.85 11.03
CA SER A 223 0.44 16.77 10.14
C SER A 223 -0.92 16.20 9.75
N LEU A 224 -0.97 14.90 9.44
CA LEU A 224 -2.20 14.18 9.14
C LEU A 224 -3.18 14.24 10.33
N LYS A 225 -2.72 13.89 11.55
CA LYS A 225 -3.55 13.95 12.76
C LYS A 225 -4.09 15.36 13.00
N LYS A 226 -3.25 16.38 12.90
CA LYS A 226 -3.67 17.78 13.06
C LYS A 226 -4.77 18.13 12.05
N GLN A 227 -4.55 17.85 10.78
CA GLN A 227 -5.50 18.20 9.72
C GLN A 227 -6.85 17.48 9.90
N VAL A 228 -6.84 16.17 10.19
CA VAL A 228 -8.07 15.40 10.36
C VAL A 228 -8.84 15.83 11.61
N LEU A 229 -8.17 16.10 12.72
CA LEU A 229 -8.83 16.55 13.95
C LEU A 229 -9.41 17.98 13.81
N GLU A 230 -8.74 18.86 13.05
CA GLU A 230 -9.20 20.24 12.83
C GLU A 230 -10.24 20.37 11.70
N LYS A 231 -10.03 19.64 10.58
CA LYS A 231 -10.83 19.76 9.34
C LYS A 231 -11.71 18.55 9.04
N ARG A 232 -11.62 17.51 9.88
CA ARG A 232 -12.33 16.24 9.77
C ARG A 232 -11.98 15.40 8.54
N GLY A 233 -11.16 15.88 7.62
CA GLY A 233 -10.71 15.16 6.43
C GLY A 233 -9.30 15.48 6.02
N ALA A 234 -8.65 14.51 5.41
CA ALA A 234 -7.37 14.67 4.72
C ALA A 234 -7.24 13.57 3.65
N ILE A 235 -6.52 13.87 2.58
CA ILE A 235 -6.13 12.90 1.56
C ILE A 235 -4.61 12.77 1.61
N VAL A 236 -4.12 11.56 1.88
CA VAL A 236 -2.70 11.33 2.17
C VAL A 236 -2.15 10.13 1.41
N ASN A 237 -0.95 10.30 0.85
CA ASN A 237 -0.16 9.17 0.36
C ASN A 237 0.46 8.42 1.56
N PRO A 238 0.17 7.13 1.76
CA PRO A 238 0.65 6.38 2.91
C PRO A 238 2.17 6.16 2.93
N GLU A 239 2.89 6.49 1.85
CA GLU A 239 4.35 6.35 1.81
C GLU A 239 5.06 7.14 2.93
N GLY A 240 4.54 8.34 3.25
CA GLY A 240 5.07 9.19 4.32
C GLY A 240 4.71 8.76 5.76
N LEU A 241 3.75 7.83 5.92
CA LEU A 241 3.21 7.46 7.23
C LEU A 241 4.00 6.36 7.95
N ASP A 242 4.94 5.70 7.27
CA ASP A 242 5.73 4.56 7.80
C ASP A 242 4.86 3.46 8.46
N ILE A 243 3.72 3.18 7.84
CA ILE A 243 2.79 2.10 8.19
C ILE A 243 2.83 0.99 7.14
N ALA A 244 2.52 -0.24 7.54
CA ALA A 244 2.48 -1.42 6.67
C ALA A 244 3.74 -1.57 5.79
N ALA A 245 4.94 -1.45 6.38
CA ALA A 245 6.21 -1.39 5.65
C ALA A 245 6.47 -2.62 4.75
N ALA A 246 6.12 -3.84 5.21
CA ALA A 246 6.23 -5.05 4.40
C ALA A 246 5.33 -5.02 3.18
N ASP A 247 4.14 -4.46 3.31
CA ASP A 247 3.17 -4.36 2.22
C ASP A 247 3.71 -3.54 1.05
N LYS A 248 4.41 -2.44 1.34
CA LYS A 248 5.06 -1.62 0.30
C LYS A 248 6.12 -2.41 -0.48
N ILE A 249 6.92 -3.22 0.23
CA ILE A 249 7.96 -4.05 -0.38
C ILE A 249 7.33 -5.10 -1.29
N ILE A 250 6.31 -5.78 -0.80
CA ILE A 250 5.58 -6.82 -1.53
C ILE A 250 4.88 -6.23 -2.76
N SER A 251 4.18 -5.11 -2.59
CA SER A 251 3.47 -4.43 -3.68
C SER A 251 4.40 -3.97 -4.81
N ALA A 252 5.62 -3.54 -4.50
CA ALA A 252 6.61 -3.20 -5.52
C ALA A 252 6.99 -4.41 -6.39
N VAL A 253 7.13 -5.61 -5.78
CA VAL A 253 7.41 -6.85 -6.51
C VAL A 253 6.20 -7.33 -7.31
N GLU A 254 5.00 -7.19 -6.75
CA GLU A 254 3.73 -7.49 -7.45
C GLU A 254 3.60 -6.70 -8.75
N GLN A 255 3.89 -5.40 -8.70
CA GLN A 255 3.80 -4.52 -9.86
C GLN A 255 4.76 -4.91 -10.97
N GLN A 256 6.03 -5.17 -10.63
CA GLN A 256 7.04 -5.55 -11.60
C GLN A 256 6.69 -6.84 -12.34
N ASN A 257 6.00 -7.76 -11.69
CA ASN A 257 5.78 -9.10 -12.19
C ASN A 257 4.33 -9.39 -12.57
N GLY A 258 3.40 -8.45 -12.38
CA GLY A 258 1.98 -8.66 -12.65
C GLY A 258 1.35 -9.77 -11.78
N LEU A 259 1.82 -9.94 -10.54
CA LEU A 259 1.43 -11.04 -9.65
C LEU A 259 0.29 -10.68 -8.68
N ALA A 260 -0.32 -9.51 -8.82
CA ALA A 260 -1.38 -9.05 -7.92
C ALA A 260 -2.64 -9.90 -8.04
N THR A 261 -3.04 -10.57 -6.95
CA THR A 261 -4.33 -11.28 -6.85
C THR A 261 -5.36 -10.46 -6.09
N LEU A 262 -6.64 -10.78 -6.24
CA LEU A 262 -7.71 -10.08 -5.51
C LEU A 262 -7.62 -10.33 -3.99
N GLU A 263 -7.31 -11.55 -3.59
CA GLU A 263 -7.12 -11.93 -2.18
C GLU A 263 -5.95 -11.15 -1.55
N ARG A 264 -4.82 -11.07 -2.26
CA ARG A 264 -3.67 -10.29 -1.77
C ARG A 264 -4.02 -8.79 -1.65
N SER A 265 -4.80 -8.27 -2.60
CA SER A 265 -5.27 -6.88 -2.53
C SER A 265 -6.18 -6.63 -1.34
N ILE A 266 -7.06 -7.59 -0.99
CA ILE A 266 -7.88 -7.51 0.22
C ILE A 266 -6.99 -7.43 1.47
N ALA A 267 -5.99 -8.32 1.58
CA ALA A 267 -5.05 -8.29 2.72
C ALA A 267 -4.32 -6.93 2.83
N SER A 268 -3.82 -6.42 1.71
CA SER A 268 -3.13 -5.12 1.63
C SER A 268 -4.01 -3.97 2.08
N VAL A 269 -5.23 -3.91 1.53
CA VAL A 269 -6.19 -2.84 1.83
C VAL A 269 -6.56 -2.86 3.31
N LEU A 270 -7.03 -3.99 3.84
CA LEU A 270 -7.45 -4.10 5.23
C LEU A 270 -6.29 -3.78 6.18
N ALA A 271 -5.10 -4.37 5.95
CA ALA A 271 -3.92 -4.11 6.76
C ALA A 271 -3.53 -2.62 6.78
N SER A 272 -3.48 -1.99 5.62
CA SER A 272 -3.12 -0.57 5.49
C SER A 272 -4.15 0.35 6.15
N LYS A 273 -5.46 0.07 5.97
CA LYS A 273 -6.54 0.86 6.59
C LYS A 273 -6.52 0.73 8.11
N MET A 274 -6.33 -0.47 8.63
CA MET A 274 -6.23 -0.68 10.07
C MET A 274 -4.96 -0.04 10.67
N ALA A 275 -3.82 -0.11 9.97
CA ALA A 275 -2.61 0.59 10.38
C ALA A 275 -2.80 2.12 10.40
N ALA A 276 -3.65 2.66 9.52
CA ALA A 276 -4.07 4.05 9.53
C ALA A 276 -5.09 4.38 10.66
N GLY A 277 -5.49 3.40 11.47
CA GLY A 277 -6.43 3.59 12.58
C GLY A 277 -7.89 3.74 12.15
N ILE A 278 -8.25 3.22 10.96
CA ILE A 278 -9.62 3.22 10.46
C ILE A 278 -10.45 2.21 11.25
N THR A 279 -11.61 2.63 11.73
CA THR A 279 -12.57 1.79 12.47
C THR A 279 -13.78 1.38 11.63
N HIS A 280 -14.11 2.19 10.61
CA HIS A 280 -15.26 2.00 9.73
C HIS A 280 -14.83 2.16 8.26
N LEU A 281 -14.96 1.11 7.48
CA LEU A 281 -14.47 1.05 6.11
C LEU A 281 -15.60 0.70 5.13
N LEU A 282 -15.81 1.55 4.13
CA LEU A 282 -16.65 1.22 2.98
C LEU A 282 -15.77 0.68 1.84
N ILE A 283 -16.06 -0.52 1.34
CA ILE A 283 -15.41 -1.07 0.16
C ILE A 283 -16.38 -1.10 -1.01
N ASP A 284 -16.02 -0.42 -2.10
CA ASP A 284 -16.72 -0.43 -3.37
C ASP A 284 -16.09 -1.47 -4.31
N ILE A 285 -16.88 -2.42 -4.80
CA ILE A 285 -16.49 -3.43 -5.79
C ILE A 285 -17.21 -3.14 -7.11
N PRO A 286 -16.63 -2.37 -8.03
CA PRO A 286 -17.20 -2.19 -9.35
C PRO A 286 -17.11 -3.49 -10.16
N VAL A 287 -18.21 -3.89 -10.79
CA VAL A 287 -18.29 -5.09 -11.62
C VAL A 287 -18.51 -4.70 -13.07
N GLY A 288 -17.65 -5.18 -13.96
CA GLY A 288 -17.78 -4.88 -15.38
C GLY A 288 -16.79 -5.66 -16.25
N PRO A 289 -16.98 -5.71 -17.57
CA PRO A 289 -16.18 -6.53 -18.47
C PRO A 289 -14.70 -6.14 -18.54
N ARG A 290 -14.40 -4.88 -18.20
CA ARG A 290 -13.04 -4.31 -18.15
C ARG A 290 -12.59 -3.96 -16.72
N ALA A 291 -13.48 -4.10 -15.74
CA ALA A 291 -13.15 -3.95 -14.34
C ALA A 291 -12.24 -5.10 -13.86
N ARG A 292 -11.58 -4.90 -12.75
CA ARG A 292 -10.77 -5.93 -12.10
C ARG A 292 -11.62 -7.12 -11.65
N VAL A 293 -12.87 -6.88 -11.23
CA VAL A 293 -13.88 -7.88 -10.90
C VAL A 293 -14.89 -7.96 -12.06
N ARG A 294 -15.02 -9.11 -12.68
CA ARG A 294 -15.75 -9.25 -13.95
C ARG A 294 -17.13 -9.86 -13.81
N SER A 295 -17.47 -10.42 -12.66
CA SER A 295 -18.78 -11.04 -12.44
C SER A 295 -19.31 -10.74 -11.04
N THR A 296 -20.64 -10.68 -10.93
CA THR A 296 -21.33 -10.54 -9.65
C THR A 296 -21.04 -11.71 -8.71
N GLN A 297 -20.87 -12.92 -9.24
CA GLN A 297 -20.52 -14.09 -8.45
C GLN A 297 -19.15 -13.92 -7.76
N GLU A 298 -18.16 -13.43 -8.51
CA GLU A 298 -16.83 -13.12 -7.97
C GLU A 298 -16.90 -12.01 -6.93
N ALA A 299 -17.62 -10.91 -7.22
CA ALA A 299 -17.84 -9.83 -6.27
C ALA A 299 -18.48 -10.31 -4.95
N MET A 300 -19.48 -11.19 -5.02
CA MET A 300 -20.13 -11.77 -3.83
C MET A 300 -19.19 -12.69 -3.04
N ARG A 301 -18.30 -13.42 -3.72
CA ARG A 301 -17.26 -14.21 -3.05
C ARG A 301 -16.27 -13.31 -2.31
N LEU A 302 -15.80 -12.26 -2.97
CA LEU A 302 -14.87 -11.27 -2.37
C LEU A 302 -15.53 -10.54 -1.20
N ARG A 303 -16.78 -10.13 -1.35
CA ARG A 303 -17.57 -9.50 -0.28
C ARG A 303 -17.55 -10.36 0.99
N LYS A 304 -17.92 -11.65 0.88
CA LYS A 304 -17.92 -12.57 2.02
C LYS A 304 -16.53 -12.71 2.67
N LEU A 305 -15.49 -12.71 1.85
CA LEU A 305 -14.10 -12.82 2.32
C LEU A 305 -13.66 -11.55 3.05
N ILE A 306 -14.01 -10.38 2.53
CA ILE A 306 -13.74 -9.08 3.14
C ILE A 306 -14.49 -8.95 4.47
N GLU A 307 -15.79 -9.27 4.49
CA GLU A 307 -16.61 -9.24 5.71
C GLU A 307 -16.05 -10.19 6.76
N TYR A 308 -15.67 -11.42 6.38
CA TYR A 308 -15.06 -12.39 7.29
C TYR A 308 -13.76 -11.87 7.92
N VAL A 309 -12.83 -11.37 7.12
CA VAL A 309 -11.55 -10.83 7.65
C VAL A 309 -11.79 -9.58 8.47
N GLY A 310 -12.71 -8.71 8.04
CA GLY A 310 -13.09 -7.50 8.77
C GLY A 310 -13.65 -7.81 10.16
N ASP A 311 -14.58 -8.75 10.26
CA ASP A 311 -15.18 -9.18 11.53
C ASP A 311 -14.12 -9.76 12.47
N MET A 312 -13.24 -10.63 11.95
CA MET A 312 -12.18 -11.25 12.77
C MET A 312 -11.13 -10.24 13.26
N MET A 313 -10.96 -9.14 12.56
CA MET A 313 -10.02 -8.06 12.90
C MET A 313 -10.69 -6.88 13.61
N GLU A 314 -11.96 -7.00 13.96
CA GLU A 314 -12.74 -5.98 14.70
C GLU A 314 -12.83 -4.61 13.98
N ILE A 315 -12.80 -4.61 12.65
CA ILE A 315 -13.08 -3.43 11.84
C ILE A 315 -14.50 -3.52 11.25
N ASN A 316 -15.28 -2.44 11.39
CA ASN A 316 -16.61 -2.38 10.79
C ASN A 316 -16.50 -2.15 9.27
N VAL A 317 -16.80 -3.19 8.49
CA VAL A 317 -16.69 -3.13 7.03
C VAL A 317 -18.07 -3.24 6.39
N ASP A 318 -18.43 -2.27 5.55
CA ASP A 318 -19.56 -2.35 4.64
C ASP A 318 -19.03 -2.55 3.20
N VAL A 319 -19.65 -3.44 2.44
CA VAL A 319 -19.23 -3.75 1.06
C VAL A 319 -20.39 -3.51 0.12
N VAL A 320 -20.19 -2.62 -0.85
CA VAL A 320 -21.15 -2.34 -1.93
C VAL A 320 -20.61 -2.85 -3.26
N ILE A 321 -21.51 -3.39 -4.07
CA ILE A 321 -21.22 -3.80 -5.45
C ILE A 321 -21.82 -2.76 -6.37
N THR A 322 -21.00 -2.15 -7.22
CA THR A 322 -21.41 -1.07 -8.13
C THR A 322 -21.18 -1.43 -9.59
N ASP A 323 -21.72 -0.63 -10.49
CA ASP A 323 -21.46 -0.78 -11.91
C ASP A 323 -20.03 -0.29 -12.25
N GLY A 324 -19.30 -1.12 -12.97
CA GLY A 324 -17.95 -0.87 -13.48
C GLY A 324 -17.84 -1.14 -14.97
N SER A 325 -18.95 -1.11 -15.70
CA SER A 325 -19.00 -1.44 -17.13
C SER A 325 -18.31 -0.38 -18.01
N GLU A 326 -18.30 0.89 -17.55
CA GLU A 326 -17.77 2.03 -18.30
C GLU A 326 -16.89 2.94 -17.44
N PRO A 327 -16.02 3.77 -18.06
CA PRO A 327 -15.34 4.87 -17.37
C PRO A 327 -16.34 5.85 -16.72
N ILE A 328 -15.90 6.57 -15.71
CA ILE A 328 -16.71 7.54 -14.96
C ILE A 328 -16.17 8.95 -15.19
N GLY A 329 -17.07 9.93 -15.34
CA GLY A 329 -16.70 11.31 -15.62
C GLY A 329 -16.38 11.57 -17.09
N PHE A 330 -15.92 12.77 -17.39
CA PHE A 330 -15.68 13.22 -18.78
C PHE A 330 -14.20 13.23 -19.13
N GLY A 331 -13.32 13.31 -18.14
CA GLY A 331 -11.89 13.41 -18.31
C GLY A 331 -11.13 12.17 -17.86
N LEU A 332 -10.05 11.83 -18.59
CA LEU A 332 -9.09 10.81 -18.21
C LEU A 332 -7.71 11.47 -18.07
N GLY A 333 -7.00 11.13 -17.01
CA GLY A 333 -5.73 11.71 -16.62
C GLY A 333 -5.86 12.78 -15.52
N ALA A 334 -4.84 12.92 -14.68
CA ALA A 334 -4.87 13.64 -13.41
C ALA A 334 -5.53 15.02 -13.47
N ALA A 335 -5.14 15.86 -14.43
CA ALA A 335 -5.67 17.23 -14.56
C ALA A 335 -7.15 17.28 -14.99
N LEU A 336 -7.57 16.39 -15.90
CA LEU A 336 -8.94 16.35 -16.37
C LEU A 336 -9.87 15.76 -15.31
N GLU A 337 -9.42 14.75 -14.60
CA GLU A 337 -10.14 14.14 -13.47
C GLU A 337 -10.26 15.13 -12.30
N ALA A 338 -9.20 15.87 -11.97
CA ALA A 338 -9.25 16.94 -10.96
C ALA A 338 -10.25 18.03 -11.35
N ARG A 339 -10.32 18.40 -12.63
CA ARG A 339 -11.33 19.32 -13.15
C ARG A 339 -12.75 18.80 -12.92
N ASP A 340 -13.00 17.53 -13.22
CA ASP A 340 -14.33 16.92 -13.05
C ASP A 340 -14.73 16.86 -11.57
N VAL A 341 -13.82 16.49 -10.68
CA VAL A 341 -14.01 16.56 -9.22
C VAL A 341 -14.41 17.98 -8.78
N MET A 342 -13.66 18.99 -9.24
CA MET A 342 -13.94 20.39 -8.89
C MET A 342 -15.25 20.91 -9.48
N LYS A 343 -15.68 20.42 -10.65
CA LYS A 343 -17.00 20.72 -11.18
C LYS A 343 -18.13 20.18 -10.30
N VAL A 344 -18.00 18.94 -9.82
CA VAL A 344 -18.95 18.32 -8.92
C VAL A 344 -19.01 19.10 -7.59
N LEU A 345 -17.85 19.35 -6.95
CA LEU A 345 -17.80 20.07 -5.67
C LEU A 345 -18.36 21.51 -5.76
N LYS A 346 -18.16 22.18 -6.91
CA LYS A 346 -18.68 23.52 -7.18
C LYS A 346 -20.12 23.55 -7.70
N ASN A 347 -20.82 22.42 -7.73
CA ASN A 347 -22.17 22.27 -8.26
C ASN A 347 -22.38 22.90 -9.66
N LYS A 348 -21.41 22.71 -10.57
CA LYS A 348 -21.53 23.22 -11.94
C LYS A 348 -22.58 22.44 -12.71
N GLU A 349 -23.33 23.13 -13.58
CA GLU A 349 -24.36 22.51 -14.44
C GLU A 349 -23.76 21.46 -15.40
N ASP A 350 -22.52 21.67 -15.83
CA ASP A 350 -21.78 20.78 -16.70
C ASP A 350 -20.89 19.79 -15.95
N ALA A 351 -21.18 19.50 -14.69
CA ALA A 351 -20.51 18.45 -13.91
C ALA A 351 -20.93 17.05 -14.38
N PRO A 352 -20.03 16.05 -14.35
CA PRO A 352 -20.40 14.68 -14.70
C PRO A 352 -21.37 14.09 -13.67
N ASP A 353 -22.59 13.77 -14.10
CA ASP A 353 -23.65 13.26 -13.20
C ASP A 353 -23.34 11.87 -12.67
N ASP A 354 -22.71 11.01 -13.47
CA ASP A 354 -22.29 9.66 -13.06
C ASP A 354 -21.31 9.69 -11.90
N LEU A 355 -20.28 10.55 -11.97
CA LEU A 355 -19.31 10.75 -10.88
C LEU A 355 -19.97 11.35 -9.64
N LYS A 356 -20.87 12.31 -9.83
CA LYS A 356 -21.63 12.96 -8.75
C LYS A 356 -22.52 11.95 -8.02
N GLU A 357 -23.35 11.21 -8.76
CA GLU A 357 -24.32 10.26 -8.16
C GLU A 357 -23.58 9.10 -7.46
N LYS A 358 -22.52 8.56 -8.06
CA LYS A 358 -21.67 7.56 -7.39
C LYS A 358 -21.07 8.11 -6.09
N SER A 359 -20.55 9.33 -6.12
CA SER A 359 -19.94 9.95 -4.92
C SER A 359 -21.00 10.18 -3.82
N LEU A 360 -22.20 10.63 -4.17
CA LEU A 360 -23.30 10.81 -3.24
C LEU A 360 -23.77 9.48 -2.62
N PHE A 361 -23.86 8.44 -3.42
CA PHE A 361 -24.20 7.10 -2.95
C PHE A 361 -23.17 6.59 -1.94
N LEU A 362 -21.87 6.63 -2.28
CA LEU A 362 -20.79 6.15 -1.43
C LEU A 362 -20.65 6.99 -0.14
N ALA A 363 -20.70 8.33 -0.26
CA ALA A 363 -20.72 9.21 0.90
C ALA A 363 -21.90 8.93 1.82
N GLY A 364 -23.10 8.76 1.26
CA GLY A 364 -24.31 8.42 2.01
C GLY A 364 -24.16 7.13 2.82
N ARG A 365 -23.56 6.09 2.23
CA ARG A 365 -23.27 4.82 2.92
C ARG A 365 -22.30 5.01 4.09
N ILE A 366 -21.27 5.85 3.93
CA ILE A 366 -20.33 6.16 5.01
C ILE A 366 -20.99 6.97 6.12
N LEU A 367 -21.83 7.95 5.78
CA LEU A 367 -22.55 8.72 6.78
C LEU A 367 -23.49 7.87 7.64
N GLU A 368 -24.00 6.76 7.11
CA GLU A 368 -24.84 5.81 7.84
C GLU A 368 -24.05 4.94 8.86
N PHE A 369 -22.72 5.05 8.95
CA PHE A 369 -21.96 4.57 10.08
C PHE A 369 -22.31 5.34 11.37
N ASP A 370 -22.72 6.63 11.28
CA ASP A 370 -23.29 7.34 12.42
C ASP A 370 -24.69 6.76 12.72
N PRO A 371 -24.91 6.20 13.92
CA PRO A 371 -26.22 5.64 14.29
C PRO A 371 -27.39 6.60 14.18
N LYS A 372 -27.12 7.91 14.12
CA LYS A 372 -28.15 8.94 13.93
C LYS A 372 -28.74 8.97 12.52
N LEU A 373 -28.00 8.42 11.55
CA LEU A 373 -28.42 8.36 10.15
C LEU A 373 -28.65 6.91 9.73
N ARG A 374 -29.88 6.52 9.42
CA ARG A 374 -30.22 5.16 8.99
C ARG A 374 -31.26 5.19 7.87
N GLY A 375 -31.34 4.08 7.13
CA GLY A 375 -32.42 3.85 6.16
C GLY A 375 -32.41 4.78 4.96
N GLY A 376 -31.24 5.08 4.38
CA GLY A 376 -31.08 5.93 3.21
C GLY A 376 -30.99 7.43 3.52
N GLN A 377 -31.00 7.82 4.78
CA GLN A 377 -30.86 9.23 5.18
C GLN A 377 -29.48 9.78 4.86
N GLY A 378 -28.46 8.94 4.90
CA GLY A 378 -27.08 9.34 4.56
C GLY A 378 -26.96 9.93 3.17
N TYR A 379 -27.62 9.36 2.16
CA TYR A 379 -27.65 9.94 0.81
C TYR A 379 -28.27 11.33 0.75
N VAL A 380 -29.40 11.54 1.47
CA VAL A 380 -30.07 12.83 1.50
C VAL A 380 -29.17 13.90 2.12
N VAL A 381 -28.53 13.56 3.25
CA VAL A 381 -27.57 14.46 3.93
C VAL A 381 -26.34 14.74 3.06
N ALA A 382 -25.77 13.72 2.42
CA ALA A 382 -24.64 13.90 1.50
C ALA A 382 -24.99 14.88 0.36
N ARG A 383 -26.19 14.74 -0.23
CA ARG A 383 -26.67 15.62 -1.28
C ARG A 383 -26.86 17.07 -0.79
N GLU A 384 -27.37 17.26 0.41
CA GLU A 384 -27.53 18.60 0.99
C GLU A 384 -26.17 19.27 1.28
N LEU A 385 -25.20 18.51 1.82
CA LEU A 385 -23.85 19.01 2.07
C LEU A 385 -23.13 19.42 0.77
N LEU A 386 -23.28 18.62 -0.28
CA LEU A 386 -22.74 18.98 -1.59
C LEU A 386 -23.46 20.21 -2.16
N LYS A 387 -24.80 20.22 -2.19
CA LYS A 387 -25.62 21.30 -2.76
C LYS A 387 -25.42 22.65 -2.04
N SER A 388 -25.21 22.62 -0.73
CA SER A 388 -24.97 23.85 0.06
C SER A 388 -23.57 24.43 -0.11
N GLY A 389 -22.64 23.73 -0.76
CA GLY A 389 -21.23 24.12 -0.91
C GLY A 389 -20.33 23.76 0.27
N LYS A 390 -20.87 23.26 1.40
CA LYS A 390 -20.09 22.88 2.58
C LYS A 390 -19.01 21.83 2.31
N ALA A 391 -19.23 20.99 1.31
CA ALA A 391 -18.24 19.99 0.91
C ALA A 391 -17.04 20.60 0.14
N LEU A 392 -17.17 21.82 -0.37
CA LEU A 392 -16.08 22.55 -1.05
C LEU A 392 -15.21 23.34 -0.08
N ASP A 393 -15.79 23.86 1.04
CA ASP A 393 -15.14 24.66 2.07
C ASP A 393 -14.16 23.82 2.92
#